data_b580fe798dda156e64caaa112b78b6f2
#
_entry.id   b580fe798dda156e64caaa112b78b6f2
#
_cell.length_a   1.000
_cell.length_b   1.000
_cell.length_c   1.000
_cell.angle_alpha   90.00
_cell.angle_beta   90.00
_cell.angle_gamma   90.00
#
_symmetry.space_group_name_H-M   'P 1'
#
loop_
_entity.id
_entity.type
_entity.pdbx_description
1 polymer ?
#
loop_
_entity_poly.entity_id
_entity_poly.type
_entity_poly.pdbx_seq_one_letter_code
_entity_poly.pdbx_strand_id
1 'polypeptide(L)'
;TYVALSRCTSLDGIILKKRISRSDIFIKPEIIHFSQNFNNPRLIEQSMKLAQADRLYHTAAKQFDKDDFDGSLTALFEAIHLRYDLEKPEVKRLIRKKLSIITELKERIKTLEQRDHERRETLKKYAYEYYLLGNECITKAHDTRAALANFDKALALDPLLLDAWVRKGVTLMDADDLSGAAQCLNEAVRLSPLYFKALYNRGKLRYKLEDYEGASSDFLKAVKLKPQNATLHDRLGDTFSKLGEIETAGRFWSIAEEIRERKHNK
;
A
#
# COMPACT_ATOMS: atom_id res chain seq x y z
N THR A 1 -51.15 18.11 -16.40
CA THR A 1 -51.96 16.93 -16.85
C THR A 1 -51.13 16.04 -17.81
N TYR A 2 -50.43 16.62 -18.76
CA TYR A 2 -49.60 15.91 -19.73
C TYR A 2 -48.52 15.01 -19.10
N VAL A 3 -47.76 15.55 -18.14
CA VAL A 3 -46.68 14.82 -17.44
C VAL A 3 -47.19 13.61 -16.63
N ALA A 4 -48.40 13.68 -16.10
CA ALA A 4 -48.98 12.59 -15.34
C ALA A 4 -49.42 11.44 -16.24
N LEU A 5 -50.03 11.73 -17.39
CA LEU A 5 -50.52 10.72 -18.34
C LEU A 5 -49.37 10.06 -19.13
N SER A 6 -48.29 10.80 -19.42
CA SER A 6 -47.11 10.24 -20.14
C SER A 6 -46.28 9.22 -19.35
N ARG A 7 -46.49 9.14 -18.03
CA ARG A 7 -45.81 8.17 -17.13
C ARG A 7 -46.63 6.95 -16.77
N CYS A 8 -47.88 6.90 -17.20
CA CYS A 8 -48.75 5.76 -16.94
C CYS A 8 -48.55 4.66 -17.98
N THR A 9 -48.34 3.46 -17.55
CA THR A 9 -48.23 2.26 -18.40
C THR A 9 -49.58 1.72 -18.84
N SER A 10 -50.66 2.08 -18.11
CA SER A 10 -52.06 1.81 -18.47
C SER A 10 -52.96 2.97 -18.00
N LEU A 11 -54.14 3.06 -18.60
CA LEU A 11 -55.15 4.06 -18.19
C LEU A 11 -56.07 3.53 -17.07
N ASP A 12 -55.90 2.28 -16.68
CA ASP A 12 -56.67 1.66 -15.59
C ASP A 12 -56.32 2.28 -14.24
N GLY A 13 -57.36 2.76 -13.56
CA GLY A 13 -57.19 3.41 -12.26
C GLY A 13 -56.97 4.93 -12.31
N ILE A 14 -56.97 5.56 -13.49
CA ILE A 14 -56.89 7.03 -13.59
C ILE A 14 -58.28 7.64 -13.45
N ILE A 15 -58.50 8.37 -12.36
CA ILE A 15 -59.75 9.13 -12.14
C ILE A 15 -59.51 10.56 -12.60
N LEU A 16 -60.19 10.99 -13.66
CA LEU A 16 -60.19 12.36 -14.13
C LEU A 16 -61.25 13.17 -13.37
N LYS A 17 -60.79 14.20 -12.65
CA LYS A 17 -61.67 15.13 -11.92
C LYS A 17 -62.51 16.04 -12.86
N LYS A 18 -62.13 16.12 -14.11
CA LYS A 18 -62.80 16.96 -15.11
C LYS A 18 -62.80 16.25 -16.46
N ARG A 19 -63.90 16.36 -17.19
CA ARG A 19 -63.99 15.80 -18.54
C ARG A 19 -63.02 16.55 -19.48
N ILE A 20 -62.13 15.86 -20.15
CA ILE A 20 -61.21 16.42 -21.14
C ILE A 20 -61.90 16.42 -22.47
N SER A 21 -62.03 17.59 -23.10
CA SER A 21 -62.54 17.75 -24.46
C SER A 21 -61.40 17.49 -25.47
N ARG A 22 -61.78 17.20 -26.73
CA ARG A 22 -60.77 17.07 -27.80
C ARG A 22 -59.94 18.33 -28.02
N SER A 23 -60.50 19.48 -27.75
CA SER A 23 -59.81 20.77 -27.82
C SER A 23 -58.75 21.01 -26.72
N ASP A 24 -58.84 20.23 -25.61
CA ASP A 24 -57.90 20.33 -24.50
C ASP A 24 -56.65 19.45 -24.72
N ILE A 25 -56.66 18.64 -25.79
CA ILE A 25 -55.53 17.74 -26.08
C ILE A 25 -54.65 18.35 -27.17
N PHE A 26 -53.67 19.14 -26.78
CA PHE A 26 -52.61 19.57 -27.67
C PHE A 26 -51.54 18.48 -27.78
N ILE A 27 -51.52 17.73 -28.88
CA ILE A 27 -50.49 16.75 -29.16
C ILE A 27 -49.43 17.43 -30.01
N LYS A 28 -48.26 17.65 -29.50
CA LYS A 28 -47.13 18.10 -30.30
C LYS A 28 -46.81 17.05 -31.37
N PRO A 29 -46.45 17.46 -32.61
CA PRO A 29 -46.11 16.50 -33.69
C PRO A 29 -45.07 15.48 -33.29
N GLU A 30 -44.11 15.87 -32.43
CA GLU A 30 -43.08 14.97 -31.90
C GLU A 30 -43.65 13.81 -31.06
N ILE A 31 -44.79 14.08 -30.37
CA ILE A 31 -45.46 13.05 -29.56
C ILE A 31 -46.26 12.10 -30.41
N ILE A 32 -46.86 12.58 -31.52
CA ILE A 32 -47.53 11.74 -32.48
C ILE A 32 -46.49 10.79 -33.13
N HIS A 33 -45.37 11.34 -33.51
CA HIS A 33 -44.26 10.57 -34.06
C HIS A 33 -43.74 9.54 -33.06
N PHE A 34 -43.60 9.94 -31.76
CA PHE A 34 -43.21 9.03 -30.70
C PHE A 34 -44.27 7.92 -30.47
N SER A 35 -45.58 8.27 -30.42
CA SER A 35 -46.62 7.29 -30.21
C SER A 35 -46.76 6.29 -31.37
N GLN A 36 -46.53 6.72 -32.60
CA GLN A 36 -46.50 5.87 -33.78
C GLN A 36 -45.36 4.87 -33.78
N ASN A 37 -44.25 5.20 -33.11
CA ASN A 37 -43.06 4.34 -32.97
C ASN A 37 -42.95 3.69 -31.59
N PHE A 38 -43.91 3.88 -30.68
CA PHE A 38 -43.89 3.41 -29.29
C PHE A 38 -43.67 1.88 -29.19
N ASN A 39 -44.21 1.10 -30.11
CA ASN A 39 -44.05 -0.35 -30.15
C ASN A 39 -43.05 -0.81 -31.22
N ASN A 40 -42.15 0.08 -31.67
CA ASN A 40 -41.14 -0.33 -32.61
C ASN A 40 -39.99 -1.06 -31.87
N PRO A 41 -39.86 -2.39 -32.01
CA PRO A 41 -38.87 -3.18 -31.29
C PRO A 41 -37.42 -2.70 -31.51
N ARG A 42 -37.14 -2.22 -32.76
CA ARG A 42 -35.81 -1.71 -33.11
C ARG A 42 -35.45 -0.43 -32.37
N LEU A 43 -36.39 0.52 -32.19
CA LEU A 43 -36.17 1.76 -31.46
C LEU A 43 -36.02 1.49 -29.95
N ILE A 44 -36.79 0.56 -29.40
CA ILE A 44 -36.68 0.13 -28.03
C ILE A 44 -35.31 -0.51 -27.78
N GLU A 45 -34.90 -1.42 -28.63
CA GLU A 45 -33.58 -2.08 -28.56
C GLU A 45 -32.42 -1.06 -28.63
N GLN A 46 -32.51 -0.11 -29.58
CA GLN A 46 -31.50 0.94 -29.68
C GLN A 46 -31.44 1.82 -28.41
N SER A 47 -32.59 2.22 -27.86
CA SER A 47 -32.67 3.00 -26.64
C SER A 47 -32.11 2.24 -25.44
N MET A 48 -32.37 0.94 -25.34
CA MET A 48 -31.80 0.08 -24.29
C MET A 48 -30.28 -0.05 -24.42
N LYS A 49 -29.76 -0.24 -25.63
CA LYS A 49 -28.31 -0.29 -25.90
C LYS A 49 -27.63 1.02 -25.51
N LEU A 50 -28.22 2.17 -25.85
CA LEU A 50 -27.68 3.48 -25.45
C LEU A 50 -27.68 3.66 -23.94
N ALA A 51 -28.77 3.31 -23.24
CA ALA A 51 -28.85 3.39 -21.79
C ALA A 51 -27.83 2.45 -21.10
N GLN A 52 -27.61 1.26 -21.67
CA GLN A 52 -26.59 0.35 -21.19
C GLN A 52 -25.18 0.90 -21.41
N ALA A 53 -24.91 1.49 -22.56
CA ALA A 53 -23.64 2.16 -22.85
C ALA A 53 -23.35 3.29 -21.86
N ASP A 54 -24.35 4.12 -21.53
CA ASP A 54 -24.19 5.22 -20.57
C ASP A 54 -23.87 4.71 -19.15
N ARG A 55 -24.49 3.59 -18.72
CA ARG A 55 -24.14 2.93 -17.45
C ARG A 55 -22.70 2.44 -17.43
N LEU A 56 -22.22 1.85 -18.53
CA LEU A 56 -20.84 1.37 -18.64
C LEU A 56 -19.84 2.54 -18.66
N TYR A 57 -20.15 3.69 -19.27
CA TYR A 57 -19.34 4.90 -19.16
C TYR A 57 -19.22 5.39 -17.70
N HIS A 58 -20.32 5.39 -16.97
CA HIS A 58 -20.27 5.75 -15.54
C HIS A 58 -19.47 4.73 -14.72
N THR A 59 -19.55 3.45 -15.05
CA THR A 59 -18.74 2.41 -14.39
C THR A 59 -17.27 2.60 -14.69
N ALA A 60 -16.92 2.85 -15.97
CA ALA A 60 -15.55 3.12 -16.35
C ALA A 60 -14.95 4.33 -15.63
N ALA A 61 -15.71 5.43 -15.52
CA ALA A 61 -15.26 6.61 -14.77
C ALA A 61 -15.00 6.30 -13.29
N LYS A 62 -15.92 5.59 -12.63
CA LYS A 62 -15.76 5.19 -11.22
C LYS A 62 -14.58 4.24 -10.98
N GLN A 63 -14.28 3.36 -11.93
CA GLN A 63 -13.14 2.46 -11.85
C GLN A 63 -11.84 3.23 -12.06
N PHE A 64 -11.84 4.18 -13.00
CA PHE A 64 -10.70 5.08 -13.22
C PHE A 64 -10.35 5.88 -11.96
N ASP A 65 -11.35 6.44 -11.28
CA ASP A 65 -11.17 7.19 -10.02
C ASP A 65 -10.65 6.32 -8.86
N LYS A 66 -10.72 4.99 -8.99
CA LYS A 66 -10.21 4.01 -8.03
C LYS A 66 -8.88 3.37 -8.45
N ASP A 67 -8.23 3.92 -9.47
CA ASP A 67 -7.00 3.38 -10.07
C ASP A 67 -7.16 1.96 -10.68
N ASP A 68 -8.40 1.49 -10.90
CA ASP A 68 -8.71 0.27 -11.61
C ASP A 68 -8.75 0.54 -13.13
N PHE A 69 -7.58 0.69 -13.74
CA PHE A 69 -7.44 1.04 -15.15
C PHE A 69 -7.90 -0.08 -16.08
N ASP A 70 -7.67 -1.34 -15.75
CA ASP A 70 -8.07 -2.47 -16.59
C ASP A 70 -9.59 -2.68 -16.58
N GLY A 71 -10.23 -2.57 -15.43
CA GLY A 71 -11.68 -2.57 -15.32
C GLY A 71 -12.32 -1.39 -16.04
N SER A 72 -11.74 -0.19 -15.89
CA SER A 72 -12.17 1.02 -16.59
C SER A 72 -12.10 0.87 -18.11
N LEU A 73 -10.99 0.33 -18.65
CA LEU A 73 -10.83 0.08 -20.06
C LEU A 73 -11.85 -0.94 -20.59
N THR A 74 -12.07 -2.04 -19.86
CA THR A 74 -13.04 -3.07 -20.23
C THR A 74 -14.45 -2.49 -20.35
N ALA A 75 -14.91 -1.76 -19.32
CA ALA A 75 -16.22 -1.11 -19.35
C ALA A 75 -16.34 -0.05 -20.45
N LEU A 76 -15.26 0.68 -20.74
CA LEU A 76 -15.22 1.64 -21.85
C LEU A 76 -15.35 0.98 -23.21
N PHE A 77 -14.67 -0.15 -23.44
CA PHE A 77 -14.78 -0.91 -24.70
C PHE A 77 -16.19 -1.47 -24.89
N GLU A 78 -16.80 -2.05 -23.87
CA GLU A 78 -18.17 -2.54 -23.92
C GLU A 78 -19.15 -1.41 -24.23
N ALA A 79 -19.00 -0.22 -23.60
CA ALA A 79 -19.82 0.94 -23.89
C ALA A 79 -19.70 1.40 -25.36
N ILE A 80 -18.49 1.39 -25.90
CA ILE A 80 -18.23 1.75 -27.30
C ILE A 80 -18.93 0.77 -28.26
N HIS A 81 -18.87 -0.53 -27.99
CA HIS A 81 -19.53 -1.56 -28.79
C HIS A 81 -21.05 -1.40 -28.81
N LEU A 82 -21.65 -1.00 -27.71
CA LEU A 82 -23.10 -0.80 -27.62
C LEU A 82 -23.58 0.48 -28.31
N ARG A 83 -22.77 1.54 -28.31
CA ARG A 83 -23.17 2.87 -28.75
C ARG A 83 -22.88 3.15 -30.20
N TYR A 84 -21.83 2.59 -30.75
CA TYR A 84 -21.35 2.91 -32.09
C TYR A 84 -21.46 1.71 -33.05
N ASP A 85 -21.87 2.01 -34.25
CA ASP A 85 -21.75 1.08 -35.34
C ASP A 85 -20.27 0.99 -35.76
N LEU A 86 -19.60 -0.07 -35.31
CA LEU A 86 -18.16 -0.26 -35.52
C LEU A 86 -17.81 -0.50 -37.00
N GLU A 87 -18.77 -0.79 -37.86
CA GLU A 87 -18.55 -0.96 -39.29
C GLU A 87 -18.34 0.37 -40.00
N LYS A 88 -18.86 1.48 -39.47
CA LYS A 88 -18.71 2.79 -40.09
C LYS A 88 -17.24 3.26 -40.12
N PRO A 89 -16.71 3.70 -41.26
CA PRO A 89 -15.31 4.13 -41.40
C PRO A 89 -14.90 5.25 -40.40
N GLU A 90 -15.82 6.18 -40.16
CA GLU A 90 -15.61 7.31 -39.23
C GLU A 90 -15.43 6.83 -37.80
N VAL A 91 -16.25 5.87 -37.36
CA VAL A 91 -16.15 5.26 -36.03
C VAL A 91 -14.87 4.44 -35.90
N LYS A 92 -14.53 3.65 -36.91
CA LYS A 92 -13.24 2.93 -36.96
C LYS A 92 -12.04 3.86 -36.82
N ARG A 93 -12.06 5.02 -37.49
CA ARG A 93 -11.00 6.02 -37.41
C ARG A 93 -10.92 6.64 -36.02
N LEU A 94 -12.06 6.99 -35.40
CA LEU A 94 -12.13 7.56 -34.05
C LEU A 94 -11.59 6.58 -33.00
N ILE A 95 -12.00 5.31 -33.08
CA ILE A 95 -11.54 4.26 -32.18
C ILE A 95 -10.04 4.06 -32.31
N ARG A 96 -9.52 3.94 -33.54
CA ARG A 96 -8.07 3.80 -33.77
C ARG A 96 -7.28 4.95 -33.15
N LYS A 97 -7.75 6.20 -33.30
CA LYS A 97 -7.12 7.37 -32.70
C LYS A 97 -7.12 7.30 -31.16
N LYS A 98 -8.25 6.92 -30.55
CA LYS A 98 -8.34 6.77 -29.09
C LYS A 98 -7.45 5.62 -28.58
N LEU A 99 -7.44 4.48 -29.27
CA LEU A 99 -6.56 3.36 -28.93
C LEU A 99 -5.08 3.75 -29.02
N SER A 100 -4.69 4.49 -30.07
CA SER A 100 -3.30 4.99 -30.19
C SER A 100 -2.90 5.86 -29.00
N ILE A 101 -3.77 6.77 -28.56
CA ILE A 101 -3.52 7.61 -27.38
C ILE A 101 -3.38 6.76 -26.11
N ILE A 102 -4.27 5.79 -25.91
CA ILE A 102 -4.22 4.89 -24.76
C ILE A 102 -2.90 4.08 -24.75
N THR A 103 -2.49 3.55 -25.90
CA THR A 103 -1.23 2.82 -26.04
C THR A 103 -0.04 3.70 -25.71
N GLU A 104 -0.02 4.94 -26.22
CA GLU A 104 1.04 5.91 -25.95
C GLU A 104 1.12 6.25 -24.44
N LEU A 105 -0.04 6.47 -23.80
CA LEU A 105 -0.09 6.74 -22.36
C LEU A 105 0.39 5.55 -21.53
N LYS A 106 0.01 4.30 -21.89
CA LYS A 106 0.50 3.10 -21.23
C LYS A 106 2.02 2.96 -21.32
N GLU A 107 2.61 3.18 -22.48
CA GLU A 107 4.07 3.16 -22.65
C GLU A 107 4.75 4.27 -21.84
N ARG A 108 4.15 5.45 -21.78
CA ARG A 108 4.67 6.56 -20.97
C ARG A 108 4.63 6.26 -19.47
N ILE A 109 3.53 5.68 -18.97
CA ILE A 109 3.41 5.22 -17.58
C ILE A 109 4.49 4.21 -17.28
N LYS A 110 4.63 3.16 -18.09
CA LYS A 110 5.66 2.12 -17.92
C LYS A 110 7.08 2.71 -17.87
N THR A 111 7.36 3.69 -18.73
CA THR A 111 8.67 4.37 -18.75
C THR A 111 8.91 5.18 -17.47
N LEU A 112 7.88 5.84 -16.94
CA LEU A 112 7.97 6.59 -15.69
C LEU A 112 8.17 5.66 -14.49
N GLU A 113 7.43 4.56 -14.41
CA GLU A 113 7.58 3.54 -13.37
C GLU A 113 9.00 2.94 -13.37
N GLN A 114 9.54 2.65 -14.55
CA GLN A 114 10.91 2.16 -14.67
C GLN A 114 11.93 3.19 -14.17
N ARG A 115 11.79 4.46 -14.56
CA ARG A 115 12.68 5.54 -14.08
C ARG A 115 12.57 5.73 -12.56
N ASP A 116 11.38 5.66 -12.01
CA ASP A 116 11.16 5.76 -10.57
C ASP A 116 11.79 4.56 -9.83
N HIS A 117 11.69 3.37 -10.39
CA HIS A 117 12.36 2.19 -9.86
C HIS A 117 13.90 2.37 -9.86
N GLU A 118 14.49 2.74 -10.99
CA GLU A 118 15.93 2.99 -11.13
C GLU A 118 16.42 4.09 -10.16
N ARG A 119 15.64 5.15 -10.02
CA ARG A 119 15.92 6.21 -9.04
C ARG A 119 15.91 5.69 -7.60
N ARG A 120 14.92 4.89 -7.21
CA ARG A 120 14.85 4.29 -5.87
C ARG A 120 16.04 3.39 -5.60
N GLU A 121 16.41 2.54 -6.54
CA GLU A 121 17.58 1.66 -6.39
C GLU A 121 18.87 2.47 -6.26
N THR A 122 19.01 3.55 -7.02
CA THR A 122 20.16 4.46 -6.91
C THR A 122 20.21 5.13 -5.52
N LEU A 123 19.06 5.60 -5.00
CA LEU A 123 18.99 6.18 -3.67
C LEU A 123 19.34 5.16 -2.58
N LYS A 124 18.87 3.92 -2.67
CA LYS A 124 19.24 2.83 -1.74
C LYS A 124 20.74 2.58 -1.75
N LYS A 125 21.36 2.59 -2.94
CA LYS A 125 22.81 2.42 -3.06
C LYS A 125 23.55 3.53 -2.32
N TYR A 126 23.20 4.79 -2.54
CA TYR A 126 23.82 5.92 -1.83
C TYR A 126 23.53 5.87 -0.32
N ALA A 127 22.33 5.48 0.09
CA ALA A 127 22.00 5.28 1.48
C ALA A 127 22.93 4.26 2.14
N TYR A 128 23.18 3.14 1.46
CA TYR A 128 24.08 2.11 1.95
C TYR A 128 25.55 2.60 2.00
N GLU A 129 25.99 3.39 1.04
CA GLU A 129 27.33 4.02 1.06
C GLU A 129 27.49 4.95 2.28
N TYR A 130 26.52 5.82 2.56
CA TYR A 130 26.53 6.65 3.78
C TYR A 130 26.49 5.80 5.06
N TYR A 131 25.76 4.71 5.08
CA TYR A 131 25.78 3.76 6.20
C TYR A 131 27.19 3.18 6.42
N LEU A 132 27.90 2.80 5.36
CA LEU A 132 29.28 2.30 5.45
C LEU A 132 30.23 3.40 5.95
N LEU A 133 30.12 4.61 5.42
CA LEU A 133 30.90 5.77 5.89
C LEU A 133 30.67 6.05 7.38
N GLY A 134 29.42 5.98 7.84
CA GLY A 134 29.10 6.10 9.27
C GLY A 134 29.78 5.03 10.11
N ASN A 135 29.81 3.78 9.67
CA ASN A 135 30.55 2.71 10.34
C ASN A 135 32.07 2.96 10.35
N GLU A 136 32.64 3.46 9.26
CA GLU A 136 34.05 3.81 9.20
C GLU A 136 34.41 4.95 10.16
N CYS A 137 33.54 5.97 10.30
CA CYS A 137 33.73 7.04 11.26
C CYS A 137 33.82 6.50 12.69
N ILE A 138 33.04 5.48 13.06
CA ILE A 138 33.14 4.85 14.37
C ILE A 138 34.39 4.01 14.50
N THR A 139 34.68 3.14 13.51
CA THR A 139 35.73 2.12 13.66
C THR A 139 37.13 2.65 13.43
N LYS A 140 37.33 3.63 12.53
CA LYS A 140 38.65 4.16 12.15
C LYS A 140 38.94 5.52 12.78
N ALA A 141 37.93 6.41 12.79
CA ALA A 141 38.12 7.79 13.22
C ALA A 141 37.68 8.04 14.68
N HIS A 142 36.94 7.13 15.28
CA HIS A 142 36.30 7.28 16.60
C HIS A 142 35.45 8.57 16.71
N ASP A 143 34.93 9.03 15.56
CA ASP A 143 34.11 10.25 15.47
C ASP A 143 32.61 9.90 15.47
N THR A 144 32.04 9.89 16.65
CA THR A 144 30.62 9.64 16.90
C THR A 144 29.72 10.64 16.17
N ARG A 145 30.12 11.94 16.14
CA ARG A 145 29.33 12.99 15.53
C ARG A 145 29.24 12.84 14.01
N ALA A 146 30.38 12.59 13.36
CA ALA A 146 30.42 12.32 11.94
C ALA A 146 29.66 11.04 11.57
N ALA A 147 29.75 10.00 12.41
CA ALA A 147 29.00 8.76 12.21
C ALA A 147 27.48 9.00 12.24
N LEU A 148 26.98 9.69 13.24
CA LEU A 148 25.54 10.01 13.35
C LEU A 148 25.05 10.83 12.16
N ALA A 149 25.82 11.85 11.72
CA ALA A 149 25.48 12.64 10.54
C ALA A 149 25.41 11.79 9.25
N ASN A 150 26.28 10.78 9.11
CA ASN A 150 26.24 9.87 7.96
C ASN A 150 25.05 8.90 8.05
N PHE A 151 24.71 8.38 9.24
CA PHE A 151 23.50 7.57 9.42
C PHE A 151 22.23 8.37 9.14
N ASP A 152 22.18 9.66 9.51
CA ASP A 152 21.07 10.55 9.18
C ASP A 152 20.91 10.73 7.67
N LYS A 153 22.00 10.94 6.94
CA LYS A 153 21.97 11.00 5.48
C LYS A 153 21.51 9.68 4.86
N ALA A 154 21.98 8.55 5.37
CA ALA A 154 21.56 7.23 4.91
C ALA A 154 20.04 7.06 5.07
N LEU A 155 19.51 7.40 6.23
CA LEU A 155 18.08 7.29 6.57
C LEU A 155 17.20 8.32 5.84
N ALA A 156 17.75 9.48 5.46
CA ALA A 156 17.06 10.45 4.62
C ALA A 156 16.89 9.95 3.17
N LEU A 157 17.85 9.15 2.67
CA LEU A 157 17.80 8.56 1.33
C LEU A 157 17.01 7.26 1.29
N ASP A 158 17.14 6.41 2.32
CA ASP A 158 16.36 5.17 2.48
C ASP A 158 15.91 5.01 3.95
N PRO A 159 14.69 5.48 4.28
CA PRO A 159 14.11 5.31 5.61
C PRO A 159 13.88 3.85 6.03
N LEU A 160 13.92 2.90 5.09
CA LEU A 160 13.73 1.48 5.36
C LEU A 160 15.05 0.73 5.63
N LEU A 161 16.19 1.41 5.62
CA LEU A 161 17.50 0.80 5.87
C LEU A 161 17.66 0.44 7.36
N LEU A 162 17.21 -0.78 7.73
CA LEU A 162 17.18 -1.27 9.11
C LEU A 162 18.55 -1.25 9.79
N ASP A 163 19.60 -1.59 9.06
CA ASP A 163 20.97 -1.58 9.61
C ASP A 163 21.41 -0.17 10.04
N ALA A 164 20.99 0.87 9.31
CA ALA A 164 21.30 2.26 9.68
C ALA A 164 20.56 2.68 10.95
N TRP A 165 19.28 2.34 11.08
CA TRP A 165 18.52 2.58 12.32
C TRP A 165 19.17 1.92 13.53
N VAL A 166 19.54 0.63 13.41
CA VAL A 166 20.17 -0.11 14.51
C VAL A 166 21.54 0.46 14.84
N ARG A 167 22.39 0.75 13.87
CA ARG A 167 23.73 1.32 14.12
C ARG A 167 23.66 2.70 14.72
N LYS A 168 22.76 3.56 14.23
CA LYS A 168 22.51 4.87 14.85
C LYS A 168 22.07 4.70 16.30
N GLY A 169 21.12 3.81 16.58
CA GLY A 169 20.65 3.54 17.93
C GLY A 169 21.75 3.01 18.85
N VAL A 170 22.59 2.10 18.38
CA VAL A 170 23.76 1.61 19.14
C VAL A 170 24.75 2.73 19.40
N THR A 171 25.06 3.54 18.41
CA THR A 171 26.00 4.66 18.53
C THR A 171 25.50 5.71 19.56
N LEU A 172 24.20 6.02 19.56
CA LEU A 172 23.57 6.89 20.54
C LEU A 172 23.60 6.28 21.95
N MET A 173 23.36 4.98 22.09
CA MET A 173 23.44 4.25 23.35
C MET A 173 24.87 4.26 23.93
N ASP A 174 25.88 4.14 23.07
CA ASP A 174 27.30 4.19 23.45
C ASP A 174 27.71 5.62 23.84
N ALA A 175 27.08 6.65 23.28
CA ALA A 175 27.21 8.05 23.63
C ALA A 175 26.33 8.48 24.80
N ASP A 176 25.65 7.55 25.47
CA ASP A 176 24.72 7.72 26.60
C ASP A 176 23.44 8.53 26.27
N ASP A 177 23.15 8.79 25.00
CA ASP A 177 21.83 9.29 24.59
C ASP A 177 20.84 8.11 24.48
N LEU A 178 20.34 7.69 25.65
CA LEU A 178 19.42 6.55 25.75
C LEU A 178 18.05 6.83 25.12
N SER A 179 17.63 8.10 25.12
CA SER A 179 16.36 8.53 24.51
C SER A 179 16.41 8.44 22.98
N GLY A 180 17.45 9.00 22.37
CA GLY A 180 17.67 8.89 20.91
C GLY A 180 17.88 7.44 20.46
N ALA A 181 18.59 6.65 21.27
CA ALA A 181 18.78 5.22 21.01
C ALA A 181 17.44 4.47 21.01
N ALA A 182 16.54 4.78 21.97
CA ALA A 182 15.21 4.15 22.05
C ALA A 182 14.37 4.47 20.83
N GLN A 183 14.36 5.71 20.36
CA GLN A 183 13.64 6.10 19.15
C GLN A 183 14.11 5.31 17.92
N CYS A 184 15.43 5.24 17.70
CA CYS A 184 16.00 4.53 16.57
C CYS A 184 15.72 3.02 16.60
N LEU A 185 15.89 2.37 17.76
CA LEU A 185 15.68 0.93 17.89
C LEU A 185 14.19 0.56 17.86
N ASN A 186 13.31 1.40 18.36
CA ASN A 186 11.86 1.23 18.23
C ASN A 186 11.43 1.34 16.76
N GLU A 187 11.99 2.29 16.01
CA GLU A 187 11.68 2.43 14.59
C GLU A 187 12.18 1.20 13.80
N ALA A 188 13.38 0.71 14.08
CA ALA A 188 13.88 -0.52 13.47
C ALA A 188 12.97 -1.73 13.73
N VAL A 189 12.45 -1.89 14.95
CA VAL A 189 11.51 -2.98 15.30
C VAL A 189 10.13 -2.74 14.70
N ARG A 190 9.66 -1.49 14.59
CA ARG A 190 8.40 -1.14 13.92
C ARG A 190 8.44 -1.51 12.45
N LEU A 191 9.52 -1.20 11.75
CA LEU A 191 9.73 -1.52 10.34
C LEU A 191 9.88 -3.03 10.10
N SER A 192 10.56 -3.75 11.01
CA SER A 192 10.72 -5.20 10.93
C SER A 192 10.68 -5.83 12.31
N PRO A 193 9.50 -6.33 12.76
CA PRO A 193 9.32 -6.90 14.11
C PRO A 193 10.16 -8.14 14.40
N LEU A 194 10.67 -8.81 13.37
CA LEU A 194 11.51 -10.01 13.49
C LEU A 194 12.98 -9.74 13.10
N TYR A 195 13.40 -8.46 13.07
CA TYR A 195 14.78 -8.16 12.78
C TYR A 195 15.67 -8.41 14.01
N PHE A 196 16.45 -9.46 13.96
CA PHE A 196 17.27 -9.93 15.08
C PHE A 196 18.13 -8.83 15.71
N LYS A 197 18.85 -8.04 14.87
CA LYS A 197 19.76 -7.00 15.37
C LYS A 197 19.01 -5.91 16.15
N ALA A 198 17.81 -5.54 15.69
CA ALA A 198 16.99 -4.53 16.35
C ALA A 198 16.47 -5.04 17.69
N LEU A 199 15.90 -6.26 17.74
CA LEU A 199 15.42 -6.87 18.96
C LEU A 199 16.53 -7.03 20.00
N TYR A 200 17.69 -7.55 19.57
CA TYR A 200 18.83 -7.73 20.47
C TYR A 200 19.33 -6.41 21.08
N ASN A 201 19.52 -5.38 20.26
CA ASN A 201 20.01 -4.10 20.73
C ASN A 201 18.96 -3.32 21.52
N ARG A 202 17.67 -3.44 21.19
CA ARG A 202 16.60 -2.86 22.01
C ARG A 202 16.49 -3.56 23.36
N GLY A 203 16.64 -4.87 23.40
CA GLY A 203 16.74 -5.62 24.66
C GLY A 203 17.91 -5.15 25.51
N LYS A 204 19.11 -4.92 24.93
CA LYS A 204 20.27 -4.35 25.63
C LYS A 204 19.97 -2.95 26.19
N LEU A 205 19.34 -2.08 25.41
CA LEU A 205 18.95 -0.74 25.83
C LEU A 205 17.95 -0.79 27.01
N ARG A 206 16.92 -1.63 26.89
CA ARG A 206 15.91 -1.83 27.93
C ARG A 206 16.54 -2.36 29.23
N TYR A 207 17.47 -3.30 29.11
CA TYR A 207 18.24 -3.76 30.26
C TYR A 207 19.04 -2.65 30.92
N LYS A 208 19.68 -1.78 30.14
CA LYS A 208 20.40 -0.59 30.64
C LYS A 208 19.46 0.42 31.31
N LEU A 209 18.21 0.50 30.85
CA LEU A 209 17.14 1.33 31.42
C LEU A 209 16.40 0.66 32.60
N GLU A 210 16.86 -0.51 33.03
CA GLU A 210 16.23 -1.35 34.07
C GLU A 210 14.83 -1.85 33.76
N ASP A 211 14.37 -1.71 32.47
CA ASP A 211 13.16 -2.36 31.95
C ASP A 211 13.45 -3.85 31.65
N TYR A 212 13.61 -4.64 32.73
CA TYR A 212 13.99 -6.05 32.59
C TYR A 212 12.88 -6.89 31.97
N GLU A 213 11.61 -6.56 32.18
CA GLU A 213 10.46 -7.22 31.54
C GLU A 213 10.47 -7.00 30.03
N GLY A 214 10.62 -5.75 29.59
CA GLY A 214 10.75 -5.41 28.19
C GLY A 214 11.99 -6.02 27.54
N ALA A 215 13.12 -6.06 28.27
CA ALA A 215 14.36 -6.68 27.80
C ALA A 215 14.19 -8.18 27.58
N SER A 216 13.59 -8.90 28.56
CA SER A 216 13.33 -10.34 28.45
C SER A 216 12.43 -10.68 27.28
N SER A 217 11.37 -9.88 27.03
CA SER A 217 10.47 -10.02 25.90
C SER A 217 11.22 -9.92 24.56
N ASP A 218 12.09 -8.92 24.41
CA ASP A 218 12.86 -8.72 23.18
C ASP A 218 13.92 -9.83 22.98
N PHE A 219 14.62 -10.23 24.02
CA PHE A 219 15.59 -11.31 23.97
C PHE A 219 14.94 -12.68 23.68
N LEU A 220 13.75 -12.97 24.24
CA LEU A 220 13.00 -14.18 23.93
C LEU A 220 12.58 -14.24 22.45
N LYS A 221 12.17 -13.12 21.87
CA LYS A 221 11.93 -13.04 20.42
C LYS A 221 13.21 -13.27 19.62
N ALA A 222 14.32 -12.67 20.05
CA ALA A 222 15.60 -12.83 19.40
C ALA A 222 16.13 -14.27 19.46
N VAL A 223 15.93 -15.00 20.58
CA VAL A 223 16.32 -16.41 20.74
C VAL A 223 15.57 -17.32 19.75
N LYS A 224 14.28 -17.05 19.51
CA LYS A 224 13.51 -17.80 18.49
C LYS A 224 14.12 -17.66 17.09
N LEU A 225 14.75 -16.54 16.80
CA LEU A 225 15.40 -16.28 15.51
C LEU A 225 16.82 -16.88 15.43
N LYS A 226 17.54 -16.91 16.56
CA LYS A 226 18.91 -17.43 16.65
C LYS A 226 19.11 -18.26 17.92
N PRO A 227 18.55 -19.48 17.96
CA PRO A 227 18.59 -20.31 19.17
C PRO A 227 19.99 -20.78 19.58
N GLN A 228 20.95 -20.82 18.65
CA GLN A 228 22.34 -21.24 18.90
C GLN A 228 23.28 -20.06 19.24
N ASN A 229 22.74 -18.97 19.77
CA ASN A 229 23.54 -17.80 20.17
C ASN A 229 23.73 -17.80 21.69
N ALA A 230 24.89 -18.30 22.16
CA ALA A 230 25.23 -18.38 23.57
C ALA A 230 25.12 -17.01 24.28
N THR A 231 25.66 -15.94 23.68
CA THR A 231 25.61 -14.59 24.26
C THR A 231 24.17 -14.11 24.52
N LEU A 232 23.22 -14.50 23.69
CA LEU A 232 21.82 -14.14 23.88
C LEU A 232 21.18 -14.90 25.03
N HIS A 233 21.55 -16.16 25.23
CA HIS A 233 21.15 -16.95 26.40
C HIS A 233 21.73 -16.39 27.68
N ASP A 234 23.00 -15.93 27.67
CA ASP A 234 23.57 -15.22 28.81
C ASP A 234 22.76 -13.96 29.17
N ARG A 235 22.43 -13.14 28.14
CA ARG A 235 21.61 -11.94 28.36
C ARG A 235 20.23 -12.24 28.94
N LEU A 236 19.61 -13.36 28.54
CA LEU A 236 18.37 -13.82 29.15
C LEU A 236 18.58 -14.25 30.61
N GLY A 237 19.63 -15.02 30.86
CA GLY A 237 19.98 -15.39 32.25
C GLY A 237 20.19 -14.18 33.15
N ASP A 238 21.00 -13.20 32.69
CA ASP A 238 21.23 -11.95 33.41
C ASP A 238 19.91 -11.19 33.67
N THR A 239 19.04 -11.15 32.64
CA THR A 239 17.76 -10.43 32.73
C THR A 239 16.80 -11.10 33.71
N PHE A 240 16.65 -12.44 33.65
CA PHE A 240 15.79 -13.17 34.57
C PHE A 240 16.33 -13.17 36.01
N SER A 241 17.65 -13.13 36.18
CA SER A 241 18.28 -12.92 37.48
C SER A 241 17.90 -11.58 38.09
N LYS A 242 17.89 -10.50 37.29
CA LYS A 242 17.42 -9.17 37.72
C LYS A 242 15.92 -9.13 38.06
N LEU A 243 15.11 -9.97 37.40
CA LEU A 243 13.68 -10.13 37.73
C LEU A 243 13.43 -11.01 38.96
N GLY A 244 14.48 -11.56 39.58
CA GLY A 244 14.37 -12.46 40.75
C GLY A 244 14.05 -13.91 40.37
N GLU A 245 13.97 -14.25 39.08
CA GLU A 245 13.68 -15.60 38.57
C GLU A 245 14.97 -16.43 38.46
N ILE A 246 15.60 -16.73 39.58
CA ILE A 246 16.93 -17.38 39.63
C ILE A 246 16.96 -18.75 38.95
N GLU A 247 15.90 -19.55 39.09
CA GLU A 247 15.83 -20.88 38.46
C GLU A 247 15.79 -20.78 36.94
N THR A 248 14.98 -19.87 36.42
CA THR A 248 14.88 -19.54 34.97
C THR A 248 16.23 -19.01 34.44
N ALA A 249 16.87 -18.13 35.19
CA ALA A 249 18.19 -17.62 34.88
C ALA A 249 19.24 -18.71 34.74
N GLY A 250 19.29 -19.65 35.72
CA GLY A 250 20.20 -20.79 35.72
C GLY A 250 20.03 -21.66 34.49
N ARG A 251 18.80 -21.94 34.06
CA ARG A 251 18.51 -22.70 32.84
C ARG A 251 19.10 -22.02 31.59
N PHE A 252 18.96 -20.71 31.46
CA PHE A 252 19.50 -20.01 30.30
C PHE A 252 21.02 -19.98 30.29
N TRP A 253 21.67 -19.79 31.43
CA TRP A 253 23.14 -19.88 31.52
C TRP A 253 23.66 -21.27 31.19
N SER A 254 23.01 -22.36 31.66
CA SER A 254 23.37 -23.73 31.30
C SER A 254 23.26 -23.95 29.78
N ILE A 255 22.22 -23.49 29.14
CA ILE A 255 22.07 -23.56 27.67
C ILE A 255 23.20 -22.81 26.96
N ALA A 256 23.58 -21.63 27.46
CA ALA A 256 24.68 -20.86 26.89
C ALA A 256 25.99 -21.62 26.94
N GLU A 257 26.26 -22.31 28.06
CA GLU A 257 27.45 -23.13 28.27
C GLU A 257 27.48 -24.35 27.35
N GLU A 258 26.38 -25.08 27.26
CA GLU A 258 26.26 -26.21 26.32
C GLU A 258 26.49 -25.78 24.86
N ILE A 259 26.00 -24.61 24.45
CA ILE A 259 26.22 -24.08 23.08
C ILE A 259 27.71 -23.78 22.86
N ARG A 260 28.44 -23.28 23.86
CA ARG A 260 29.88 -23.00 23.78
C ARG A 260 30.68 -24.32 23.67
N GLU A 261 30.36 -25.32 24.50
CA GLU A 261 31.01 -26.62 24.48
C GLU A 261 30.83 -27.35 23.14
N ARG A 262 29.61 -27.33 22.57
CA ARG A 262 29.32 -27.89 21.25
C ARG A 262 30.11 -27.21 20.11
N LYS A 263 30.51 -25.96 20.27
CA LYS A 263 31.34 -25.24 19.30
C LYS A 263 32.83 -25.54 19.47
N HIS A 264 33.27 -25.88 20.67
CA HIS A 264 34.68 -26.23 20.93
C HIS A 264 35.03 -27.63 20.48
N ASN A 265 34.00 -28.56 20.45
CA ASN A 265 34.15 -29.95 20.08
C ASN A 265 33.95 -30.22 18.57
N LYS A 266 33.79 -29.18 17.75
CA LYS A 266 33.75 -29.20 16.28
C LYS A 266 34.99 -28.55 15.69
#